data_16d1a7073b11bd01a7286e7d5e63488c
#
_entry.id   16d1a7073b11bd01a7286e7d5e63488c
#
_cell.length_a   1.000
_cell.length_b   1.000
_cell.length_c   1.000
_cell.angle_alpha   90.00
_cell.angle_beta   90.00
_cell.angle_gamma   90.00
#
_symmetry.space_group_name_H-M   'P 1'
#
loop_
_entity.id
_entity.type
_entity.pdbx_description
1 polymer ?
#
loop_
_entity_poly.entity_id
_entity_poly.type
_entity_poly.pdbx_seq_one_letter_code
_entity_poly.pdbx_strand_id
1 'polypeptide(L)'
;PGLDPPEEVVLVEQPPADVLLLSSAGTDLSSLASCLESDHLQCWKERIRGLDLSCIQHPAQVDHYLRTTATTARLITVRLLGSRGHWSYGLEQLQSWQRSVQGRHLVILAGTSDQQRALHDLGSIDVELADRLAALLREGGSANVEQFLRVANELLEDRQPTASEVSIHPVEDPLPWDWQADAGAKVGIVLYRALFQSGDLHLATALNQRLRTAGLCPRLIWVSGLRDPAVQSGVLDLFQDERVELVITATAFASVRQEEAGLGSPLWEALDRPVLQLLTSSRPREQWLGSTRGLDPLDLSLQVVMPELDGRITTRPCGFRQLLPHRGHLATALPELMPDQLGLDWLVRHARNWIDLRRTPENERRIALVLANYPVRDGRLANGVGLDTPSSCLSILQWLKQTGHDLGSTPLPEDGDALMRMLLLGRTNTPESVSRPPLTHHPVEAYSAWWGELAETARQPIQERWGDPEAAIDRDPEGFPVHGLRFGNVVVLIQPDRGYDPDQIRDLHSPDLPPPHRYLAQYHWLRQSHRTQVLVHVGKHGSAEWLPGKGVGLSRDCGPQLVLDAIPH
;
A
#
# COMPACT_ATOMS: atom_id res chain seq x y z
N PRO A 1 -31.35 14.91 7.24
CA PRO A 1 -30.98 13.57 6.84
C PRO A 1 -31.76 13.24 5.57
N GLY A 2 -31.11 13.42 4.40
CA GLY A 2 -31.65 12.99 3.12
C GLY A 2 -31.54 11.48 3.07
N LEU A 3 -32.64 10.80 2.81
CA LEU A 3 -32.65 9.41 2.41
C LEU A 3 -31.97 9.36 1.04
N ASP A 4 -30.84 8.68 0.93
CA ASP A 4 -30.26 8.32 -0.36
C ASP A 4 -31.36 7.61 -1.17
N PRO A 5 -31.48 7.88 -2.49
CA PRO A 5 -32.42 7.16 -3.32
C PRO A 5 -32.17 5.66 -3.19
N PRO A 6 -33.22 4.79 -3.21
CA PRO A 6 -32.99 3.36 -3.11
C PRO A 6 -32.07 2.93 -4.22
N GLU A 7 -30.97 2.22 -3.85
CA GLU A 7 -30.04 1.66 -4.83
C GLU A 7 -30.83 0.79 -5.81
N GLU A 8 -30.67 1.05 -7.08
CA GLU A 8 -31.32 0.28 -8.13
C GLU A 8 -30.79 -1.14 -8.11
N VAL A 9 -31.66 -2.13 -7.87
CA VAL A 9 -31.27 -3.53 -7.76
C VAL A 9 -30.87 -4.04 -9.15
N VAL A 10 -29.57 -4.10 -9.42
CA VAL A 10 -29.03 -4.65 -10.67
C VAL A 10 -29.12 -6.18 -10.63
N LEU A 11 -29.83 -6.76 -11.60
CA LEU A 11 -29.97 -8.21 -11.73
C LEU A 11 -28.77 -8.79 -12.51
N VAL A 12 -28.30 -9.96 -12.07
CA VAL A 12 -27.18 -10.65 -12.74
C VAL A 12 -27.73 -11.49 -13.89
N GLU A 13 -27.22 -11.23 -15.09
CA GLU A 13 -27.49 -12.00 -16.29
C GLU A 13 -26.28 -12.91 -16.61
N GLN A 14 -26.45 -14.22 -16.50
CA GLN A 14 -25.42 -15.20 -16.74
C GLN A 14 -26.04 -16.45 -17.42
N PRO A 15 -25.40 -17.02 -18.44
CA PRO A 15 -25.91 -18.21 -19.12
C PRO A 15 -26.05 -19.40 -18.14
N PRO A 16 -27.08 -20.26 -18.30
CA PRO A 16 -27.22 -21.47 -17.50
C PRO A 16 -26.01 -22.41 -17.66
N ALA A 17 -25.72 -23.20 -16.61
CA ALA A 17 -24.69 -24.23 -16.61
C ALA A 17 -25.00 -25.37 -15.63
N ASP A 18 -24.29 -26.51 -15.78
CA ASP A 18 -24.46 -27.68 -14.91
C ASP A 18 -23.92 -27.42 -13.50
N VAL A 19 -22.84 -26.63 -13.39
CA VAL A 19 -22.11 -26.34 -12.14
C VAL A 19 -22.04 -24.84 -11.92
N LEU A 20 -22.36 -24.41 -10.70
CA LEU A 20 -22.21 -23.01 -10.29
C LEU A 20 -21.27 -22.93 -9.08
N LEU A 21 -20.23 -22.08 -9.15
CA LEU A 21 -19.38 -21.73 -8.02
C LEU A 21 -19.71 -20.29 -7.58
N LEU A 22 -20.35 -20.18 -6.42
CA LEU A 22 -20.68 -18.91 -5.77
C LEU A 22 -19.67 -18.69 -4.64
N SER A 23 -18.82 -17.68 -4.73
CA SER A 23 -17.77 -17.49 -3.72
C SER A 23 -17.73 -16.06 -3.18
N SER A 24 -17.52 -15.93 -1.87
CA SER A 24 -17.15 -14.67 -1.23
C SER A 24 -15.68 -14.31 -1.42
N ALA A 25 -14.88 -15.23 -1.99
CA ALA A 25 -13.46 -15.03 -2.28
C ALA A 25 -13.25 -14.92 -3.79
N GLY A 26 -13.04 -13.72 -4.30
CA GLY A 26 -12.78 -13.49 -5.73
C GLY A 26 -11.58 -14.29 -6.26
N THR A 27 -10.62 -14.62 -5.40
CA THR A 27 -9.45 -15.45 -5.73
C THR A 27 -9.82 -16.88 -6.14
N ASP A 28 -10.92 -17.46 -5.61
CA ASP A 28 -11.39 -18.80 -6.02
C ASP A 28 -11.83 -18.77 -7.48
N LEU A 29 -12.57 -17.72 -7.84
CA LEU A 29 -13.07 -17.53 -9.20
C LEU A 29 -11.93 -17.29 -10.19
N SER A 30 -10.96 -16.47 -9.79
CA SER A 30 -9.76 -16.20 -10.62
C SER A 30 -8.90 -17.46 -10.76
N SER A 31 -8.71 -18.25 -9.69
CA SER A 31 -7.99 -19.53 -9.74
C SER A 31 -8.69 -20.54 -10.65
N LEU A 32 -10.02 -20.63 -10.55
CA LEU A 32 -10.82 -21.49 -11.43
C LEU A 32 -10.72 -21.02 -12.88
N ALA A 33 -10.87 -19.73 -13.16
CA ALA A 33 -10.76 -19.17 -14.50
C ALA A 33 -9.40 -19.46 -15.12
N SER A 34 -8.31 -19.23 -14.37
CA SER A 34 -6.94 -19.50 -14.81
C SER A 34 -6.73 -20.99 -15.09
N CYS A 35 -7.25 -21.87 -14.25
CA CYS A 35 -7.16 -23.32 -14.45
C CYS A 35 -7.90 -23.77 -15.73
N LEU A 36 -9.07 -23.21 -16.01
CA LEU A 36 -9.88 -23.51 -17.19
C LEU A 36 -9.24 -23.05 -18.52
N GLU A 37 -8.17 -22.27 -18.50
CA GLU A 37 -7.40 -21.96 -19.71
C GLU A 37 -6.60 -23.16 -20.23
N SER A 38 -6.37 -24.18 -19.38
CA SER A 38 -5.65 -25.39 -19.77
C SER A 38 -6.44 -26.23 -20.79
N ASP A 39 -5.75 -26.76 -21.79
CA ASP A 39 -6.37 -27.48 -22.91
C ASP A 39 -7.18 -28.72 -22.46
N HIS A 40 -6.71 -29.45 -21.47
CA HIS A 40 -7.38 -30.67 -20.98
C HIS A 40 -8.67 -30.40 -20.19
N LEU A 41 -8.93 -29.14 -19.79
CA LEU A 41 -10.14 -28.71 -19.08
C LEU A 41 -11.17 -28.01 -19.98
N GLN A 42 -10.97 -28.02 -21.29
CA GLN A 42 -11.88 -27.37 -22.26
C GLN A 42 -13.35 -27.83 -22.11
N CYS A 43 -13.58 -29.11 -21.70
CA CYS A 43 -14.93 -29.65 -21.50
C CYS A 43 -15.74 -28.94 -20.39
N TRP A 44 -15.05 -28.21 -19.49
CA TRP A 44 -15.70 -27.48 -18.40
C TRP A 44 -16.21 -26.10 -18.80
N LYS A 45 -15.70 -25.52 -19.89
CA LYS A 45 -15.96 -24.13 -20.28
C LYS A 45 -17.44 -23.80 -20.50
N GLU A 46 -18.21 -24.75 -21.01
CA GLU A 46 -19.67 -24.60 -21.20
C GLU A 46 -20.48 -25.09 -19.98
N ARG A 47 -19.87 -25.85 -19.07
CA ARG A 47 -20.53 -26.55 -17.98
C ARG A 47 -20.46 -25.84 -16.64
N ILE A 48 -19.58 -24.85 -16.48
CA ILE A 48 -19.36 -24.17 -15.20
C ILE A 48 -19.51 -22.64 -15.33
N ARG A 49 -20.11 -22.02 -14.30
CA ARG A 49 -20.12 -20.57 -14.12
C ARG A 49 -19.67 -20.22 -12.71
N GLY A 50 -19.08 -19.05 -12.57
CA GLY A 50 -18.68 -18.50 -11.29
C GLY A 50 -19.30 -17.16 -11.01
N LEU A 51 -19.61 -16.85 -9.77
CA LEU A 51 -20.14 -15.54 -9.39
C LEU A 51 -19.66 -15.14 -7.99
N ASP A 52 -19.25 -13.89 -7.85
CA ASP A 52 -19.02 -13.31 -6.52
C ASP A 52 -20.33 -13.12 -5.77
N LEU A 53 -20.40 -13.58 -4.53
CA LEU A 53 -21.59 -13.52 -3.70
C LEU A 53 -22.02 -12.08 -3.42
N SER A 54 -21.16 -11.09 -3.53
CA SER A 54 -21.52 -9.68 -3.40
C SER A 54 -22.49 -9.21 -4.48
N CYS A 55 -22.54 -9.89 -5.63
CA CYS A 55 -23.43 -9.59 -6.74
C CYS A 55 -24.88 -10.04 -6.51
N ILE A 56 -25.12 -10.91 -5.52
CA ILE A 56 -26.45 -11.49 -5.22
C ILE A 56 -26.78 -11.42 -3.73
N GLN A 57 -26.60 -10.24 -3.13
CA GLN A 57 -26.92 -9.99 -1.71
C GLN A 57 -28.42 -9.70 -1.49
N HIS A 58 -29.07 -9.03 -2.43
CA HIS A 58 -30.49 -8.69 -2.30
C HIS A 58 -31.38 -9.91 -2.64
N PRO A 59 -32.47 -10.16 -1.89
CA PRO A 59 -33.38 -11.28 -2.15
C PRO A 59 -33.86 -11.41 -3.61
N ALA A 60 -34.19 -10.30 -4.25
CA ALA A 60 -34.65 -10.30 -5.65
C ALA A 60 -33.54 -10.78 -6.62
N GLN A 61 -32.27 -10.50 -6.33
CA GLN A 61 -31.12 -10.98 -7.13
C GLN A 61 -30.97 -12.49 -6.98
N VAL A 62 -31.09 -13.03 -5.76
CA VAL A 62 -31.03 -14.47 -5.49
C VAL A 62 -32.15 -15.20 -6.24
N ASP A 63 -33.41 -14.70 -6.11
CA ASP A 63 -34.57 -15.32 -6.76
C ASP A 63 -34.46 -15.27 -8.30
N HIS A 64 -33.97 -14.16 -8.83
CA HIS A 64 -33.72 -14.04 -10.26
C HIS A 64 -32.66 -15.03 -10.73
N TYR A 65 -31.51 -15.09 -10.05
CA TYR A 65 -30.40 -15.97 -10.38
C TYR A 65 -30.81 -17.45 -10.37
N LEU A 66 -31.59 -17.86 -9.37
CA LEU A 66 -32.09 -19.22 -9.28
C LEU A 66 -33.11 -19.56 -10.39
N ARG A 67 -33.90 -18.59 -10.84
CA ARG A 67 -34.89 -18.77 -11.93
C ARG A 67 -34.29 -18.69 -13.32
N THR A 68 -33.12 -18.12 -13.49
CA THR A 68 -32.45 -17.94 -14.80
C THR A 68 -31.23 -18.84 -14.92
N THR A 69 -30.15 -18.51 -14.23
CA THR A 69 -28.84 -19.17 -14.36
C THR A 69 -28.83 -20.59 -13.77
N ALA A 70 -29.50 -20.81 -12.62
CA ALA A 70 -29.50 -22.10 -11.93
C ALA A 70 -30.57 -23.09 -12.44
N THR A 71 -31.26 -22.79 -13.54
CA THR A 71 -32.35 -23.65 -14.08
C THR A 71 -31.88 -25.05 -14.44
N THR A 72 -30.71 -25.16 -15.08
CA THR A 72 -30.12 -26.42 -15.50
C THR A 72 -29.08 -26.96 -14.52
N ALA A 73 -28.73 -26.19 -13.48
CA ALA A 73 -27.69 -26.59 -12.55
C ALA A 73 -28.07 -27.85 -11.76
N ARG A 74 -27.10 -28.75 -11.69
CA ARG A 74 -27.14 -29.97 -10.88
C ARG A 74 -26.24 -29.89 -9.65
N LEU A 75 -25.22 -29.02 -9.70
CA LEU A 75 -24.30 -28.76 -8.59
C LEU A 75 -24.18 -27.27 -8.37
N ILE A 76 -24.44 -26.82 -7.14
CA ILE A 76 -24.10 -25.46 -6.68
C ILE A 76 -23.13 -25.60 -5.51
N THR A 77 -21.96 -25.03 -5.66
CA THR A 77 -20.96 -24.88 -4.58
C THR A 77 -20.96 -23.44 -4.10
N VAL A 78 -21.11 -23.23 -2.80
CA VAL A 78 -21.05 -21.92 -2.15
C VAL A 78 -19.88 -21.86 -1.19
N ARG A 79 -18.98 -20.90 -1.34
CA ARG A 79 -17.94 -20.63 -0.34
C ARG A 79 -18.23 -19.33 0.39
N LEU A 80 -18.38 -19.43 1.71
CA LEU A 80 -18.68 -18.31 2.60
C LEU A 80 -17.43 -17.93 3.41
N LEU A 81 -17.06 -16.66 3.34
CA LEU A 81 -16.11 -16.05 4.27
C LEU A 81 -16.92 -15.38 5.38
N GLY A 82 -17.17 -16.13 6.45
CA GLY A 82 -17.95 -15.68 7.59
C GLY A 82 -19.02 -16.69 8.03
N SER A 83 -19.90 -16.24 8.93
CA SER A 83 -20.95 -17.08 9.50
C SER A 83 -22.20 -17.15 8.59
N ARG A 84 -23.09 -18.10 8.91
CA ARG A 84 -24.42 -18.28 8.28
C ARG A 84 -25.23 -16.98 8.15
N GLY A 85 -25.07 -16.04 9.11
CA GLY A 85 -25.80 -14.78 9.11
C GLY A 85 -25.46 -13.83 7.97
N HIS A 86 -24.31 -14.00 7.31
CA HIS A 86 -23.88 -13.10 6.24
C HIS A 86 -24.70 -13.22 4.96
N TRP A 87 -25.35 -14.38 4.70
CA TRP A 87 -26.14 -14.61 3.50
C TRP A 87 -27.31 -15.60 3.76
N SER A 88 -28.03 -15.42 4.84
CA SER A 88 -29.04 -16.36 5.33
C SER A 88 -30.15 -16.65 4.30
N TYR A 89 -30.70 -15.59 3.66
CA TYR A 89 -31.74 -15.73 2.65
C TYR A 89 -31.27 -16.61 1.46
N GLY A 90 -30.08 -16.33 0.92
CA GLY A 90 -29.53 -17.13 -0.17
C GLY A 90 -29.36 -18.60 0.18
N LEU A 91 -28.86 -18.89 1.38
CA LEU A 91 -28.70 -20.28 1.86
C LEU A 91 -30.06 -21.01 1.96
N GLU A 92 -31.11 -20.36 2.47
CA GLU A 92 -32.46 -20.92 2.56
C GLU A 92 -33.04 -21.22 1.17
N GLN A 93 -32.87 -20.31 0.22
CA GLN A 93 -33.34 -20.49 -1.15
C GLN A 93 -32.57 -21.62 -1.87
N LEU A 94 -31.25 -21.74 -1.64
CA LEU A 94 -30.45 -22.81 -2.20
C LEU A 94 -30.80 -24.19 -1.62
N GLN A 95 -31.11 -24.28 -0.34
CA GLN A 95 -31.64 -25.53 0.24
C GLN A 95 -32.99 -25.92 -0.38
N SER A 96 -33.87 -24.94 -0.61
CA SER A 96 -35.14 -25.15 -1.30
C SER A 96 -34.92 -25.61 -2.75
N TRP A 97 -33.99 -24.96 -3.46
CA TRP A 97 -33.59 -25.37 -4.81
C TRP A 97 -33.07 -26.81 -4.86
N GLN A 98 -32.21 -27.19 -3.93
CA GLN A 98 -31.64 -28.55 -3.84
C GLN A 98 -32.74 -29.59 -3.62
N ARG A 99 -33.67 -29.32 -2.70
CA ARG A 99 -34.78 -30.26 -2.37
C ARG A 99 -35.84 -30.37 -3.46
N SER A 100 -35.95 -29.41 -4.34
CA SER A 100 -37.02 -29.30 -5.36
C SER A 100 -36.86 -30.32 -6.49
N VAL A 101 -35.65 -30.85 -6.75
CA VAL A 101 -35.35 -31.80 -7.82
C VAL A 101 -34.33 -32.85 -7.32
N GLN A 102 -34.61 -34.11 -7.54
CA GLN A 102 -33.70 -35.21 -7.21
C GLN A 102 -32.45 -35.17 -8.10
N GLY A 103 -31.27 -35.50 -7.56
CA GLY A 103 -29.99 -35.44 -8.27
C GLY A 103 -29.35 -34.05 -8.29
N ARG A 104 -29.89 -33.08 -7.52
CA ARG A 104 -29.23 -31.81 -7.26
C ARG A 104 -28.34 -31.90 -6.02
N HIS A 105 -27.14 -31.35 -6.12
CA HIS A 105 -26.16 -31.29 -5.04
C HIS A 105 -25.91 -29.82 -4.62
N LEU A 106 -25.90 -29.58 -3.32
CA LEU A 106 -25.54 -28.32 -2.70
C LEU A 106 -24.32 -28.52 -1.80
N VAL A 107 -23.22 -27.86 -2.12
CA VAL A 107 -21.97 -27.92 -1.37
C VAL A 107 -21.73 -26.59 -0.69
N ILE A 108 -21.66 -26.59 0.64
CA ILE A 108 -21.40 -25.38 1.41
C ILE A 108 -20.01 -25.48 2.04
N LEU A 109 -19.14 -24.55 1.68
CA LEU A 109 -17.73 -24.49 2.10
C LEU A 109 -17.48 -23.25 2.95
N ALA A 110 -16.79 -23.44 4.08
CA ALA A 110 -16.38 -22.34 4.94
C ALA A 110 -15.01 -21.74 4.53
N GLY A 111 -14.75 -20.53 4.97
CA GLY A 111 -13.43 -19.90 4.83
C GLY A 111 -12.36 -20.59 5.67
N THR A 112 -12.71 -21.07 6.86
CA THR A 112 -11.80 -21.75 7.81
C THR A 112 -12.37 -23.10 8.24
N SER A 113 -11.49 -24.02 8.67
CA SER A 113 -11.90 -25.39 9.03
C SER A 113 -12.75 -25.46 10.31
N ASP A 114 -12.56 -24.55 11.24
CA ASP A 114 -13.37 -24.44 12.47
C ASP A 114 -14.82 -24.03 12.17
N GLN A 115 -15.04 -23.23 11.13
CA GLN A 115 -16.38 -22.79 10.70
C GLN A 115 -17.09 -23.86 9.86
N GLN A 116 -16.38 -24.80 9.23
CA GLN A 116 -16.99 -25.80 8.34
C GLN A 116 -18.04 -26.65 9.05
N ARG A 117 -17.79 -27.04 10.30
CA ARG A 117 -18.75 -27.83 11.10
C ARG A 117 -20.07 -27.09 11.37
N ALA A 118 -20.03 -25.77 11.51
CA ALA A 118 -21.23 -24.96 11.73
C ALA A 118 -22.11 -24.81 10.48
N LEU A 119 -21.59 -25.16 9.30
CA LEU A 119 -22.29 -25.07 8.01
C LEU A 119 -22.71 -26.43 7.43
N HIS A 120 -22.38 -27.55 8.08
CA HIS A 120 -22.58 -28.90 7.51
C HIS A 120 -24.04 -29.23 7.22
N ASP A 121 -24.97 -28.81 8.09
CA ASP A 121 -26.42 -29.07 7.94
C ASP A 121 -27.06 -28.36 6.75
N LEU A 122 -26.33 -27.44 6.12
CA LEU A 122 -26.83 -26.63 4.99
C LEU A 122 -26.56 -27.29 3.64
N GLY A 123 -25.58 -28.17 3.55
CA GLY A 123 -25.21 -28.91 2.34
C GLY A 123 -25.91 -30.27 2.18
N SER A 124 -25.70 -30.88 1.01
CA SER A 124 -26.24 -32.22 0.68
C SER A 124 -25.17 -33.33 0.60
N ILE A 125 -23.90 -32.97 0.86
CA ILE A 125 -22.78 -33.91 0.84
C ILE A 125 -22.25 -34.16 2.26
N ASP A 126 -21.46 -35.23 2.41
CA ASP A 126 -20.80 -35.55 3.67
C ASP A 126 -19.90 -34.39 4.17
N VAL A 127 -19.89 -34.18 5.50
CA VAL A 127 -19.16 -33.09 6.14
C VAL A 127 -17.64 -33.19 5.96
N GLU A 128 -17.10 -34.43 5.98
CA GLU A 128 -15.67 -34.64 5.81
C GLU A 128 -15.24 -34.37 4.36
N LEU A 129 -16.09 -34.71 3.39
CA LEU A 129 -15.89 -34.37 1.99
C LEU A 129 -15.97 -32.86 1.78
N ALA A 130 -16.95 -32.17 2.40
CA ALA A 130 -17.06 -30.71 2.33
C ALA A 130 -15.82 -30.03 2.91
N ASP A 131 -15.29 -30.52 4.04
CA ASP A 131 -14.05 -29.95 4.62
C ASP A 131 -12.84 -30.17 3.70
N ARG A 132 -12.74 -31.34 3.03
CA ARG A 132 -11.70 -31.58 2.03
C ARG A 132 -11.81 -30.63 0.84
N LEU A 133 -13.01 -30.42 0.30
CA LEU A 133 -13.23 -29.45 -0.79
C LEU A 133 -12.91 -28.01 -0.37
N ALA A 134 -13.28 -27.64 0.85
CA ALA A 134 -12.89 -26.34 1.41
C ALA A 134 -11.37 -26.21 1.54
N ALA A 135 -10.67 -27.28 1.93
CA ALA A 135 -9.20 -27.29 2.00
C ALA A 135 -8.55 -27.15 0.62
N LEU A 136 -9.08 -27.80 -0.43
CA LEU A 136 -8.60 -27.61 -1.81
C LEU A 136 -8.62 -26.14 -2.24
N LEU A 137 -9.73 -25.43 -1.96
CA LEU A 137 -9.86 -24.01 -2.31
C LEU A 137 -9.01 -23.11 -1.40
N ARG A 138 -8.79 -23.47 -0.13
CA ARG A 138 -7.87 -22.75 0.76
C ARG A 138 -6.42 -22.89 0.32
N GLU A 139 -5.99 -24.09 -0.03
CA GLU A 139 -4.64 -24.33 -0.57
C GLU A 139 -4.47 -23.68 -1.94
N GLY A 140 -5.49 -23.77 -2.81
CA GLY A 140 -5.47 -23.21 -4.17
C GLY A 140 -4.45 -23.89 -5.07
N GLY A 141 -4.14 -23.23 -6.19
CA GLY A 141 -3.26 -23.79 -7.22
C GLY A 141 -3.96 -24.77 -8.15
N SER A 142 -3.43 -24.95 -9.38
CA SER A 142 -4.09 -25.73 -10.45
C SER A 142 -4.41 -27.15 -10.03
N ALA A 143 -3.47 -27.86 -9.39
CA ALA A 143 -3.67 -29.24 -8.98
C ALA A 143 -4.85 -29.42 -8.00
N ASN A 144 -5.04 -28.46 -7.07
CA ASN A 144 -6.16 -28.50 -6.13
C ASN A 144 -7.48 -28.12 -6.80
N VAL A 145 -7.47 -27.17 -7.74
CA VAL A 145 -8.66 -26.82 -8.54
C VAL A 145 -9.06 -27.97 -9.45
N GLU A 146 -8.12 -28.70 -10.05
CA GLU A 146 -8.40 -29.90 -10.82
C GLU A 146 -9.04 -31.01 -9.97
N GLN A 147 -8.56 -31.20 -8.74
CA GLN A 147 -9.19 -32.14 -7.79
C GLN A 147 -10.63 -31.71 -7.45
N PHE A 148 -10.87 -30.40 -7.26
CA PHE A 148 -12.20 -29.86 -7.07
C PHE A 148 -13.12 -30.15 -8.26
N LEU A 149 -12.65 -29.93 -9.49
CA LEU A 149 -13.40 -30.21 -10.73
C LEU A 149 -13.65 -31.74 -10.90
N ARG A 150 -12.70 -32.58 -10.52
CA ARG A 150 -12.89 -34.04 -10.52
C ARG A 150 -14.04 -34.46 -9.60
N VAL A 151 -14.05 -33.96 -8.36
CA VAL A 151 -15.15 -34.24 -7.41
C VAL A 151 -16.47 -33.69 -7.92
N ALA A 152 -16.46 -32.47 -8.51
CA ALA A 152 -17.66 -31.91 -9.13
C ALA A 152 -18.22 -32.81 -10.24
N ASN A 153 -17.35 -33.38 -11.08
CA ASN A 153 -17.80 -34.35 -12.12
C ASN A 153 -18.40 -35.64 -11.54
N GLU A 154 -17.78 -36.16 -10.49
CA GLU A 154 -18.30 -37.36 -9.82
C GLU A 154 -19.69 -37.11 -9.20
N LEU A 155 -19.90 -35.94 -8.59
CA LEU A 155 -21.23 -35.55 -8.08
C LEU A 155 -22.26 -35.41 -9.20
N LEU A 156 -21.86 -34.90 -10.37
CA LEU A 156 -22.75 -34.86 -11.55
C LEU A 156 -23.13 -36.28 -12.07
N GLU A 157 -22.30 -37.27 -11.81
CA GLU A 157 -22.54 -38.68 -12.13
C GLU A 157 -23.28 -39.43 -10.99
N ASP A 158 -23.83 -38.68 -10.02
CA ASP A 158 -24.50 -39.20 -8.82
C ASP A 158 -23.60 -40.10 -7.95
N ARG A 159 -22.27 -39.94 -8.05
CA ARG A 159 -21.27 -40.61 -7.20
C ARG A 159 -20.75 -39.60 -6.18
N GLN A 160 -20.88 -39.91 -4.91
CA GLN A 160 -20.25 -39.13 -3.86
C GLN A 160 -18.94 -39.81 -3.41
N PRO A 161 -17.76 -39.25 -3.75
CA PRO A 161 -16.50 -39.81 -3.27
C PRO A 161 -16.35 -39.64 -1.75
N THR A 162 -15.54 -40.48 -1.13
CA THR A 162 -15.18 -40.32 0.28
C THR A 162 -14.11 -39.24 0.43
N ALA A 163 -14.00 -38.64 1.61
CA ALA A 163 -12.98 -37.65 1.91
C ALA A 163 -11.54 -38.17 1.67
N SER A 164 -11.31 -39.48 1.88
CA SER A 164 -10.00 -40.12 1.65
C SER A 164 -9.61 -40.25 0.18
N GLU A 165 -10.56 -40.19 -0.75
CA GLU A 165 -10.31 -40.20 -2.19
C GLU A 165 -9.89 -38.82 -2.74
N VAL A 166 -10.00 -37.80 -1.90
CA VAL A 166 -9.64 -36.41 -2.28
C VAL A 166 -8.23 -36.09 -1.79
N SER A 167 -7.29 -35.96 -2.73
CA SER A 167 -5.91 -35.61 -2.43
C SER A 167 -5.75 -34.07 -2.40
N ILE A 168 -5.17 -33.56 -1.31
CA ILE A 168 -4.78 -32.15 -1.20
C ILE A 168 -3.30 -32.04 -1.54
N HIS A 169 -2.96 -31.14 -2.45
CA HIS A 169 -1.60 -30.83 -2.85
C HIS A 169 -1.13 -29.59 -2.09
N PRO A 170 -0.31 -29.75 -1.02
CA PRO A 170 0.18 -28.60 -0.26
C PRO A 170 1.06 -27.69 -1.14
N VAL A 171 0.93 -26.40 -0.95
CA VAL A 171 1.76 -25.38 -1.60
C VAL A 171 2.75 -24.86 -0.59
N GLU A 172 4.03 -24.73 -0.99
CA GLU A 172 5.09 -24.18 -0.13
C GLU A 172 4.68 -22.80 0.44
N ASP A 173 5.08 -22.56 1.70
CA ASP A 173 4.79 -21.33 2.41
C ASP A 173 5.90 -21.00 3.42
N PRO A 174 6.76 -20.02 3.15
CA PRO A 174 6.82 -19.12 1.98
C PRO A 174 7.28 -19.79 0.68
N LEU A 175 6.75 -19.34 -0.48
CA LEU A 175 7.10 -19.84 -1.81
C LEU A 175 7.98 -18.82 -2.56
N PRO A 176 9.28 -19.09 -2.81
CA PRO A 176 10.13 -18.27 -3.65
C PRO A 176 9.66 -18.23 -5.12
N TRP A 177 9.77 -17.05 -5.76
CA TRP A 177 9.30 -16.88 -7.13
C TRP A 177 10.20 -15.96 -7.96
N ASP A 178 10.52 -16.39 -9.19
CA ASP A 178 11.28 -15.63 -10.19
C ASP A 178 12.63 -15.10 -9.68
N TRP A 179 13.31 -15.91 -8.84
CA TRP A 179 14.66 -15.59 -8.39
C TRP A 179 15.67 -15.85 -9.50
N GLN A 180 16.42 -14.82 -9.87
CA GLN A 180 17.47 -14.88 -10.87
C GLN A 180 18.81 -14.53 -10.24
N ALA A 181 19.91 -14.87 -10.93
CA ALA A 181 21.27 -14.50 -10.52
C ALA A 181 21.57 -13.03 -10.85
N ASP A 182 20.71 -12.12 -10.39
CA ASP A 182 20.87 -10.69 -10.61
C ASP A 182 21.99 -10.12 -9.73
N ALA A 183 22.73 -9.15 -10.27
CA ALA A 183 23.68 -8.35 -9.51
C ALA A 183 22.97 -7.19 -8.82
N GLY A 184 23.51 -6.72 -7.70
CA GLY A 184 22.99 -5.54 -6.98
C GLY A 184 22.53 -5.84 -5.57
N ALA A 185 21.95 -4.82 -4.94
CA ALA A 185 21.34 -4.95 -3.61
C ALA A 185 20.10 -5.82 -3.66
N LYS A 186 20.00 -6.78 -2.75
CA LYS A 186 18.86 -7.68 -2.70
C LYS A 186 17.68 -7.04 -1.96
N VAL A 187 16.53 -7.04 -2.61
CA VAL A 187 15.26 -6.52 -2.09
C VAL A 187 14.29 -7.67 -1.88
N GLY A 188 13.98 -7.97 -0.63
CA GLY A 188 12.94 -8.94 -0.28
C GLY A 188 11.56 -8.39 -0.65
N ILE A 189 10.71 -9.21 -1.23
CA ILE A 189 9.34 -8.83 -1.57
C ILE A 189 8.40 -9.87 -1.00
N VAL A 190 7.41 -9.45 -0.22
CA VAL A 190 6.42 -10.35 0.39
C VAL A 190 5.03 -10.01 -0.13
N LEU A 191 4.42 -10.92 -0.85
CA LEU A 191 3.07 -10.79 -1.41
C LEU A 191 2.19 -11.97 -0.98
N TYR A 192 0.87 -11.77 -1.03
CA TYR A 192 -0.06 -12.85 -0.73
C TYR A 192 -0.05 -13.94 -1.79
N ARG A 193 0.10 -15.20 -1.36
CA ARG A 193 0.06 -16.40 -2.19
C ARG A 193 -1.24 -16.52 -3.00
N ALA A 194 -2.34 -15.95 -2.51
CA ALA A 194 -3.62 -15.90 -3.22
C ALA A 194 -3.52 -15.23 -4.61
N LEU A 195 -2.65 -14.21 -4.77
CA LEU A 195 -2.41 -13.59 -6.09
C LEU A 195 -1.70 -14.54 -7.05
N PHE A 196 -0.70 -15.29 -6.56
CA PHE A 196 -0.02 -16.31 -7.35
C PHE A 196 -0.98 -17.44 -7.77
N GLN A 197 -1.77 -17.94 -6.84
CA GLN A 197 -2.73 -19.01 -7.08
C GLN A 197 -3.83 -18.62 -8.06
N SER A 198 -4.24 -17.35 -8.06
CA SER A 198 -5.24 -16.82 -9.00
C SER A 198 -4.67 -16.44 -10.38
N GLY A 199 -3.34 -16.50 -10.56
CA GLY A 199 -2.68 -16.02 -11.77
C GLY A 199 -2.64 -14.50 -11.92
N ASP A 200 -2.99 -13.76 -10.88
CA ASP A 200 -2.92 -12.28 -10.86
C ASP A 200 -1.50 -11.82 -10.54
N LEU A 201 -0.62 -11.93 -11.53
CA LEU A 201 0.82 -11.67 -11.41
C LEU A 201 1.25 -10.28 -11.88
N HIS A 202 0.31 -9.44 -12.31
CA HIS A 202 0.62 -8.14 -12.95
C HIS A 202 1.48 -7.23 -12.08
N LEU A 203 1.09 -7.05 -10.81
CA LEU A 203 1.84 -6.21 -9.87
C LEU A 203 3.23 -6.79 -9.56
N ALA A 204 3.31 -8.09 -9.31
CA ALA A 204 4.56 -8.80 -8.98
C ALA A 204 5.57 -8.71 -10.14
N THR A 205 5.12 -9.00 -11.36
CA THR A 205 5.93 -8.93 -12.58
C THR A 205 6.44 -7.52 -12.84
N ALA A 206 5.54 -6.52 -12.74
CA ALA A 206 5.91 -5.13 -12.96
C ALA A 206 6.92 -4.62 -11.91
N LEU A 207 6.74 -5.00 -10.63
CA LEU A 207 7.65 -4.62 -9.55
C LEU A 207 9.03 -5.27 -9.73
N ASN A 208 9.09 -6.59 -9.98
CA ASN A 208 10.35 -7.31 -10.24
C ASN A 208 11.12 -6.68 -11.40
N GLN A 209 10.44 -6.42 -12.52
CA GLN A 209 11.06 -5.82 -13.70
C GLN A 209 11.65 -4.43 -13.40
N ARG A 210 10.92 -3.59 -12.64
CA ARG A 210 11.41 -2.25 -12.29
C ARG A 210 12.59 -2.27 -11.35
N LEU A 211 12.58 -3.14 -10.36
CA LEU A 211 13.72 -3.30 -9.46
C LEU A 211 14.96 -3.74 -10.24
N ARG A 212 14.85 -4.72 -11.15
CA ARG A 212 15.96 -5.14 -12.03
C ARG A 212 16.45 -4.01 -12.92
N THR A 213 15.54 -3.27 -13.54
CA THR A 213 15.91 -2.10 -14.37
C THR A 213 16.66 -1.04 -13.57
N ALA A 214 16.33 -0.89 -12.29
CA ALA A 214 17.03 0.00 -11.36
C ALA A 214 18.35 -0.59 -10.82
N GLY A 215 18.79 -1.78 -11.26
CA GLY A 215 20.00 -2.44 -10.78
C GLY A 215 19.86 -3.01 -9.37
N LEU A 216 18.65 -3.34 -8.96
CA LEU A 216 18.36 -4.04 -7.71
C LEU A 216 18.00 -5.49 -8.00
N CYS A 217 18.19 -6.36 -7.02
CA CYS A 217 17.98 -7.80 -7.14
C CYS A 217 16.74 -8.22 -6.35
N PRO A 218 15.56 -8.42 -6.98
CA PRO A 218 14.35 -8.82 -6.28
C PRO A 218 14.44 -10.26 -5.76
N ARG A 219 13.93 -10.47 -4.54
CA ARG A 219 13.75 -11.76 -3.87
C ARG A 219 12.31 -11.87 -3.42
N LEU A 220 11.43 -12.13 -4.39
CA LEU A 220 9.99 -12.23 -4.15
C LEU A 220 9.63 -13.59 -3.59
N ILE A 221 8.81 -13.57 -2.54
CA ILE A 221 8.18 -14.74 -1.93
C ILE A 221 6.67 -14.51 -1.81
N TRP A 222 5.94 -15.59 -1.97
CA TRP A 222 4.50 -15.63 -1.73
C TRP A 222 4.22 -16.27 -0.37
N VAL A 223 3.32 -15.68 0.41
CA VAL A 223 2.93 -16.17 1.73
C VAL A 223 1.40 -16.26 1.87
N SER A 224 0.91 -17.20 2.66
CA SER A 224 -0.51 -17.23 3.04
C SER A 224 -0.87 -16.07 3.96
N GLY A 225 0.07 -15.67 4.81
CA GLY A 225 -0.03 -14.53 5.73
C GLY A 225 1.17 -14.50 6.68
N LEU A 226 1.33 -13.40 7.40
CA LEU A 226 2.45 -13.21 8.33
C LEU A 226 2.06 -13.38 9.81
N ARG A 227 0.89 -13.98 10.11
CA ARG A 227 0.47 -14.27 11.49
C ARG A 227 0.89 -15.64 11.98
N ASP A 228 1.24 -16.54 11.06
CA ASP A 228 1.73 -17.88 11.40
C ASP A 228 3.22 -17.82 11.72
N PRO A 229 3.65 -18.24 12.93
CA PRO A 229 5.06 -18.25 13.32
C PRO A 229 5.95 -19.12 12.42
N ALA A 230 5.41 -20.21 11.86
CA ALA A 230 6.16 -21.06 10.94
C ALA A 230 6.47 -20.33 9.62
N VAL A 231 5.49 -19.60 9.08
CA VAL A 231 5.69 -18.75 7.90
C VAL A 231 6.67 -17.61 8.20
N GLN A 232 6.55 -16.96 9.37
CA GLN A 232 7.52 -15.92 9.78
C GLN A 232 8.95 -16.45 9.84
N SER A 233 9.16 -17.64 10.44
CA SER A 233 10.47 -18.27 10.48
C SER A 233 11.02 -18.54 9.08
N GLY A 234 10.20 -19.11 8.19
CA GLY A 234 10.60 -19.37 6.81
C GLY A 234 10.96 -18.10 6.03
N VAL A 235 10.23 -17.00 6.23
CA VAL A 235 10.55 -15.69 5.63
C VAL A 235 11.88 -15.17 6.17
N LEU A 236 12.10 -15.26 7.48
CA LEU A 236 13.33 -14.81 8.13
C LEU A 236 14.55 -15.57 7.60
N ASP A 237 14.48 -16.91 7.58
CA ASP A 237 15.55 -17.79 7.11
C ASP A 237 15.91 -17.47 5.66
N LEU A 238 14.93 -17.42 4.75
CA LEU A 238 15.15 -17.10 3.33
C LEU A 238 15.80 -15.73 3.12
N PHE A 239 15.34 -14.71 3.86
CA PHE A 239 15.86 -13.34 3.67
C PHE A 239 17.21 -13.12 4.33
N GLN A 240 17.53 -13.85 5.41
CA GLN A 240 18.87 -13.85 6.02
C GLN A 240 19.88 -14.57 5.14
N ASP A 241 19.54 -15.76 4.61
CA ASP A 241 20.40 -16.53 3.70
C ASP A 241 20.72 -15.72 2.43
N GLU A 242 19.73 -15.04 1.88
CA GLU A 242 19.90 -14.16 0.74
C GLU A 242 20.56 -12.82 1.09
N ARG A 243 20.71 -12.47 2.36
CA ARG A 243 21.25 -11.17 2.82
C ARG A 243 20.49 -9.99 2.26
N VAL A 244 19.17 -10.04 2.38
CA VAL A 244 18.27 -8.97 1.94
C VAL A 244 18.59 -7.67 2.67
N GLU A 245 18.64 -6.55 1.96
CA GLU A 245 19.01 -5.24 2.51
C GLU A 245 17.79 -4.35 2.82
N LEU A 246 16.67 -4.62 2.19
CA LEU A 246 15.40 -3.92 2.38
C LEU A 246 14.25 -4.87 2.04
N VAL A 247 13.11 -4.71 2.69
CA VAL A 247 11.90 -5.48 2.38
C VAL A 247 10.80 -4.55 1.85
N ILE A 248 10.09 -5.00 0.83
CA ILE A 248 8.82 -4.41 0.35
C ILE A 248 7.72 -5.44 0.63
N THR A 249 6.68 -5.07 1.33
CA THR A 249 5.55 -5.96 1.58
C THR A 249 4.22 -5.32 1.20
N ALA A 250 3.34 -6.09 0.55
CA ALA A 250 1.95 -5.69 0.28
C ALA A 250 0.95 -6.50 1.12
N THR A 251 1.43 -7.20 2.17
CA THR A 251 0.54 -7.90 3.07
C THR A 251 -0.21 -6.89 3.96
N ALA A 252 -1.52 -7.03 4.02
CA ALA A 252 -2.38 -6.32 4.94
C ALA A 252 -2.24 -6.92 6.36
N PHE A 253 -2.81 -6.25 7.35
CA PHE A 253 -2.74 -6.61 8.75
C PHE A 253 -1.32 -6.53 9.36
N ALA A 254 -1.28 -6.45 10.69
CA ALA A 254 -0.06 -6.62 11.44
C ALA A 254 0.39 -8.09 11.45
N SER A 255 1.69 -8.32 11.49
CA SER A 255 2.28 -9.66 11.71
C SER A 255 2.17 -10.09 13.17
N VAL A 256 2.04 -9.12 14.09
CA VAL A 256 1.81 -9.36 15.53
C VAL A 256 0.34 -9.47 15.87
N ARG A 257 0.01 -10.19 16.96
CA ARG A 257 -1.34 -10.18 17.53
C ARG A 257 -1.57 -8.91 18.32
N GLN A 258 -2.82 -8.46 18.40
CA GLN A 258 -3.17 -7.21 19.10
C GLN A 258 -2.77 -7.25 20.58
N GLU A 259 -2.78 -8.42 21.22
CA GLU A 259 -2.35 -8.64 22.59
C GLU A 259 -0.83 -8.47 22.77
N GLU A 260 -0.05 -8.62 21.70
CA GLU A 260 1.40 -8.45 21.64
C GLU A 260 1.78 -7.07 21.06
N ALA A 261 0.80 -6.26 20.68
CA ALA A 261 1.03 -4.93 20.12
C ALA A 261 1.75 -4.04 21.14
N GLY A 262 2.87 -3.46 20.73
CA GLY A 262 3.77 -2.68 21.58
C GLY A 262 5.08 -3.39 21.94
N LEU A 263 5.20 -4.69 21.62
CA LEU A 263 6.45 -5.44 21.73
C LEU A 263 7.28 -5.45 20.44
N GLY A 264 6.80 -4.76 19.39
CA GLY A 264 7.39 -4.81 18.04
C GLY A 264 7.03 -6.10 17.28
N SER A 265 7.55 -6.25 16.07
CA SER A 265 7.40 -7.47 15.28
C SER A 265 8.66 -8.33 15.37
N PRO A 266 8.60 -9.52 15.98
CA PRO A 266 9.77 -10.39 16.09
C PRO A 266 10.46 -10.67 14.74
N LEU A 267 9.66 -10.81 13.67
CA LEU A 267 10.18 -11.02 12.32
C LEU A 267 11.03 -9.84 11.84
N TRP A 268 10.48 -8.61 11.90
CA TRP A 268 11.16 -7.43 11.36
C TRP A 268 12.33 -6.98 12.25
N GLU A 269 12.23 -7.16 13.56
CA GLU A 269 13.32 -6.90 14.49
C GLU A 269 14.49 -7.86 14.26
N ALA A 270 14.22 -9.16 14.12
CA ALA A 270 15.25 -10.16 13.86
C ALA A 270 15.92 -9.97 12.49
N LEU A 271 15.19 -9.47 11.50
CA LEU A 271 15.73 -9.17 10.18
C LEU A 271 16.59 -7.88 10.19
N ASP A 272 16.24 -6.90 11.02
CA ASP A 272 16.94 -5.59 11.16
C ASP A 272 17.16 -4.88 9.81
N ARG A 273 16.08 -4.74 9.04
CA ARG A 273 16.07 -4.08 7.73
C ARG A 273 14.87 -3.14 7.61
N PRO A 274 14.98 -2.04 6.83
CA PRO A 274 13.82 -1.22 6.51
C PRO A 274 12.73 -2.05 5.83
N VAL A 275 11.47 -1.87 6.27
CA VAL A 275 10.31 -2.57 5.70
C VAL A 275 9.35 -1.54 5.12
N LEU A 276 9.23 -1.50 3.82
CA LEU A 276 8.33 -0.61 3.09
C LEU A 276 6.99 -1.28 2.86
N GLN A 277 5.91 -0.64 3.30
CA GLN A 277 4.55 -1.09 3.04
C GLN A 277 4.08 -0.57 1.68
N LEU A 278 4.08 -1.45 0.67
CA LEU A 278 3.48 -1.18 -0.64
C LEU A 278 1.96 -1.15 -0.48
N LEU A 279 1.35 -0.02 -0.83
CA LEU A 279 -0.09 0.13 -0.76
C LEU A 279 -0.76 -0.34 -2.05
N THR A 280 -1.92 -0.98 -1.89
CA THR A 280 -2.84 -1.28 -2.99
C THR A 280 -4.21 -0.70 -2.67
N SER A 281 -5.04 -0.49 -3.69
CA SER A 281 -6.41 -0.02 -3.49
C SER A 281 -7.40 -1.09 -3.96
N SER A 282 -8.43 -1.31 -3.15
CA SER A 282 -9.59 -2.13 -3.52
C SER A 282 -10.46 -1.48 -4.61
N ARG A 283 -10.23 -0.19 -4.88
CA ARG A 283 -10.95 0.60 -5.88
C ARG A 283 -10.13 0.83 -7.13
N PRO A 284 -10.80 1.09 -8.29
CA PRO A 284 -10.13 1.52 -9.52
C PRO A 284 -9.31 2.80 -9.35
N ARG A 285 -8.26 2.93 -10.16
CA ARG A 285 -7.33 4.06 -10.12
C ARG A 285 -8.01 5.42 -10.30
N GLU A 286 -8.99 5.50 -11.19
CA GLU A 286 -9.73 6.73 -11.50
C GLU A 286 -10.53 7.24 -10.30
N GLN A 287 -11.13 6.33 -9.53
CA GLN A 287 -11.85 6.68 -8.30
C GLN A 287 -10.90 7.22 -7.22
N TRP A 288 -9.72 6.60 -7.06
CA TRP A 288 -8.70 7.11 -6.17
C TRP A 288 -8.16 8.46 -6.63
N LEU A 289 -7.92 8.67 -7.92
CA LEU A 289 -7.48 9.97 -8.45
C LEU A 289 -8.49 11.08 -8.15
N GLY A 290 -9.78 10.84 -8.33
CA GLY A 290 -10.84 11.80 -8.07
C GLY A 290 -11.15 12.04 -6.59
N SER A 291 -10.59 11.25 -5.67
CA SER A 291 -10.86 11.34 -4.23
C SER A 291 -9.81 12.18 -3.50
N THR A 292 -10.23 13.19 -2.76
CA THR A 292 -9.37 13.95 -1.82
C THR A 292 -9.05 13.13 -0.57
N ARG A 293 -9.88 12.15 -0.21
CA ARG A 293 -9.61 11.24 0.89
C ARG A 293 -8.43 10.30 0.55
N GLY A 294 -8.30 9.86 -0.71
CA GLY A 294 -7.34 8.87 -1.17
C GLY A 294 -7.85 7.43 -0.99
N LEU A 295 -7.21 6.63 -0.14
CA LEU A 295 -7.66 5.27 0.15
C LEU A 295 -9.01 5.26 0.87
N ASP A 296 -9.79 4.20 0.67
CA ASP A 296 -11.02 4.03 1.43
C ASP A 296 -10.74 3.61 2.90
N PRO A 297 -11.76 3.70 3.80
CA PRO A 297 -11.54 3.40 5.21
C PRO A 297 -11.08 1.97 5.49
N LEU A 298 -11.47 1.00 4.68
CA LEU A 298 -11.06 -0.39 4.85
C LEU A 298 -9.60 -0.58 4.44
N ASP A 299 -9.21 -0.08 3.25
CA ASP A 299 -7.81 -0.10 2.79
C ASP A 299 -6.90 0.65 3.76
N LEU A 300 -7.34 1.83 4.27
CA LEU A 300 -6.61 2.58 5.30
C LEU A 300 -6.36 1.74 6.55
N SER A 301 -7.39 1.09 7.08
CA SER A 301 -7.27 0.29 8.30
C SER A 301 -6.34 -0.90 8.10
N LEU A 302 -6.49 -1.63 6.99
CA LEU A 302 -5.79 -2.89 6.75
C LEU A 302 -4.36 -2.72 6.23
N GLN A 303 -4.08 -1.67 5.45
CA GLN A 303 -2.81 -1.51 4.74
C GLN A 303 -1.93 -0.37 5.28
N VAL A 304 -2.47 0.50 6.15
CA VAL A 304 -1.71 1.57 6.79
C VAL A 304 -1.71 1.37 8.30
N VAL A 305 -2.87 1.50 8.96
CA VAL A 305 -2.95 1.51 10.44
C VAL A 305 -2.44 0.20 11.06
N MET A 306 -2.88 -0.95 10.53
CA MET A 306 -2.44 -2.24 11.06
C MET A 306 -0.95 -2.52 10.80
N PRO A 307 -0.39 -2.29 9.58
CA PRO A 307 1.04 -2.43 9.34
C PRO A 307 1.94 -1.48 10.15
N GLU A 308 1.48 -0.29 10.50
CA GLU A 308 2.24 0.64 11.36
C GLU A 308 2.52 0.06 12.75
N LEU A 309 1.68 -0.85 13.26
CA LEU A 309 1.95 -1.57 14.52
C LEU A 309 3.21 -2.45 14.44
N ASP A 310 3.59 -2.88 13.24
CA ASP A 310 4.82 -3.64 12.98
C ASP A 310 6.04 -2.73 12.71
N GLY A 311 5.88 -1.40 12.73
CA GLY A 311 6.92 -0.45 12.35
C GLY A 311 7.20 -0.39 10.85
N ARG A 312 6.26 -0.83 9.99
CA ARG A 312 6.40 -0.72 8.54
C ARG A 312 6.25 0.72 8.07
N ILE A 313 7.09 1.11 7.13
CA ILE A 313 7.11 2.47 6.55
C ILE A 313 6.06 2.55 5.46
N THR A 314 5.03 3.36 5.66
CA THR A 314 3.96 3.58 4.69
C THR A 314 4.49 4.26 3.43
N THR A 315 4.10 3.75 2.25
CA THR A 315 4.51 4.28 0.94
C THR A 315 3.32 4.81 0.14
N ARG A 316 3.37 4.73 -1.19
CA ARG A 316 2.32 5.17 -2.10
C ARG A 316 1.52 3.99 -2.65
N PRO A 317 0.28 4.22 -3.13
CA PRO A 317 -0.46 3.22 -3.90
C PRO A 317 0.31 2.84 -5.17
N CYS A 318 0.55 1.54 -5.34
CA CYS A 318 1.28 0.97 -6.46
C CYS A 318 0.44 -0.02 -7.27
N GLY A 319 -0.75 -0.36 -6.79
CA GLY A 319 -1.67 -1.26 -7.47
C GLY A 319 -3.13 -0.91 -7.18
N PHE A 320 -3.99 -1.09 -8.18
CA PHE A 320 -5.41 -0.79 -8.11
C PHE A 320 -6.23 -1.95 -8.62
N ARG A 321 -7.30 -2.33 -7.89
CA ARG A 321 -8.24 -3.33 -8.35
C ARG A 321 -9.05 -2.79 -9.52
N GLN A 322 -9.04 -3.53 -10.63
CA GLN A 322 -9.80 -3.22 -11.82
C GLN A 322 -10.62 -4.44 -12.21
N LEU A 323 -11.92 -4.25 -12.44
CA LEU A 323 -12.76 -5.30 -13.00
C LEU A 323 -12.43 -5.41 -14.49
N LEU A 324 -11.87 -6.55 -14.88
CA LEU A 324 -11.67 -6.86 -16.30
C LEU A 324 -12.90 -7.60 -16.82
N PRO A 325 -13.47 -7.16 -17.95
CA PRO A 325 -14.61 -7.84 -18.52
C PRO A 325 -14.21 -9.27 -18.94
N HIS A 326 -14.94 -10.23 -18.42
CA HIS A 326 -14.93 -11.65 -18.79
C HIS A 326 -13.54 -12.28 -19.05
N ARG A 327 -12.82 -12.62 -17.96
CA ARG A 327 -11.81 -13.66 -18.10
C ARG A 327 -12.47 -15.02 -18.11
N GLY A 328 -12.20 -15.76 -19.18
CA GLY A 328 -12.55 -17.14 -19.30
C GLY A 328 -14.07 -17.42 -19.36
N HIS A 329 -14.39 -18.67 -19.19
CA HIS A 329 -15.72 -19.25 -19.43
C HIS A 329 -16.68 -19.12 -18.23
N LEU A 330 -16.28 -18.45 -17.15
CA LEU A 330 -17.12 -18.27 -15.95
C LEU A 330 -18.28 -17.27 -16.16
N ALA A 331 -18.24 -16.50 -17.25
CA ALA A 331 -19.21 -15.47 -17.58
C ALA A 331 -19.41 -14.43 -16.46
N THR A 332 -18.32 -14.05 -15.78
CA THR A 332 -18.28 -13.02 -14.74
C THR A 332 -17.06 -12.13 -14.90
N ALA A 333 -17.19 -10.86 -14.51
CA ALA A 333 -16.05 -9.98 -14.41
C ALA A 333 -15.21 -10.35 -13.18
N LEU A 334 -13.88 -10.42 -13.35
CA LEU A 334 -12.97 -10.74 -12.26
C LEU A 334 -12.11 -9.53 -11.92
N PRO A 335 -11.93 -9.21 -10.63
CA PRO A 335 -11.06 -8.14 -10.21
C PRO A 335 -9.59 -8.58 -10.31
N GLU A 336 -8.77 -7.80 -11.02
CA GLU A 336 -7.31 -7.98 -11.07
C GLU A 336 -6.59 -6.77 -10.46
N LEU A 337 -5.40 -7.00 -9.91
CA LEU A 337 -4.59 -5.99 -9.27
C LEU A 337 -3.61 -5.39 -10.30
N MET A 338 -4.04 -4.32 -10.95
CA MET A 338 -3.26 -3.64 -11.99
C MET A 338 -2.21 -2.71 -11.39
N PRO A 339 -0.94 -2.77 -11.86
CA PRO A 339 0.13 -1.93 -11.36
C PRO A 339 -0.03 -0.46 -11.76
N ASP A 340 0.20 0.47 -10.81
CA ASP A 340 0.38 1.88 -11.11
C ASP A 340 1.84 2.20 -11.41
N GLN A 341 2.11 2.60 -12.65
CA GLN A 341 3.47 2.81 -13.12
C GLN A 341 4.20 3.90 -12.31
N LEU A 342 3.50 5.01 -12.01
CA LEU A 342 4.07 6.15 -11.27
C LEU A 342 4.31 5.81 -9.80
N GLY A 343 3.41 5.03 -9.20
CA GLY A 343 3.59 4.52 -7.83
C GLY A 343 4.79 3.60 -7.72
N LEU A 344 4.93 2.66 -8.66
CA LEU A 344 6.07 1.72 -8.70
C LEU A 344 7.40 2.44 -8.95
N ASP A 345 7.46 3.41 -9.88
CA ASP A 345 8.68 4.17 -10.15
C ASP A 345 9.13 4.94 -8.90
N TRP A 346 8.20 5.54 -8.17
CA TRP A 346 8.50 6.20 -6.91
C TRP A 346 8.97 5.20 -5.84
N LEU A 347 8.28 4.07 -5.67
CA LEU A 347 8.62 3.05 -4.68
C LEU A 347 10.03 2.51 -4.89
N VAL A 348 10.40 2.23 -6.14
CA VAL A 348 11.75 1.73 -6.47
C VAL A 348 12.82 2.77 -6.18
N ARG A 349 12.58 4.06 -6.49
CA ARG A 349 13.51 5.15 -6.10
C ARG A 349 13.62 5.27 -4.59
N HIS A 350 12.51 5.19 -3.86
CA HIS A 350 12.49 5.27 -2.40
C HIS A 350 13.24 4.09 -1.76
N ALA A 351 13.01 2.87 -2.25
CA ALA A 351 13.75 1.68 -1.82
C ALA A 351 15.27 1.83 -2.07
N ARG A 352 15.66 2.36 -3.24
CA ARG A 352 17.04 2.64 -3.55
C ARG A 352 17.66 3.66 -2.60
N ASN A 353 16.98 4.75 -2.32
CA ASN A 353 17.46 5.77 -1.40
C ASN A 353 17.68 5.22 0.03
N TRP A 354 16.81 4.33 0.52
CA TRP A 354 17.01 3.63 1.79
C TRP A 354 18.25 2.72 1.78
N ILE A 355 18.47 1.99 0.68
CA ILE A 355 19.65 1.13 0.51
C ILE A 355 20.92 1.98 0.44
N ASP A 356 20.92 3.04 -0.36
CA ASP A 356 22.05 3.94 -0.53
C ASP A 356 22.40 4.64 0.79
N LEU A 357 21.39 5.10 1.57
CA LEU A 357 21.60 5.64 2.91
C LEU A 357 22.32 4.65 3.83
N ARG A 358 21.93 3.38 3.83
CA ARG A 358 22.57 2.34 4.65
C ARG A 358 23.99 2.02 4.22
N ARG A 359 24.25 2.03 2.92
CA ARG A 359 25.57 1.71 2.33
C ARG A 359 26.54 2.87 2.40
N THR A 360 26.05 4.10 2.50
CA THR A 360 26.91 5.29 2.61
C THR A 360 27.59 5.32 3.97
N PRO A 361 28.95 5.46 4.03
CA PRO A 361 29.65 5.63 5.29
C PRO A 361 29.14 6.85 6.08
N GLU A 362 29.16 6.78 7.40
CA GLU A 362 28.63 7.80 8.29
C GLU A 362 29.17 9.20 7.98
N ASN A 363 30.47 9.31 7.73
CA ASN A 363 31.13 10.59 7.42
C ASN A 363 30.79 11.17 6.04
N GLU A 364 30.19 10.40 5.15
CA GLU A 364 29.73 10.85 3.83
C GLU A 364 28.24 11.13 3.77
N ARG A 365 27.47 10.70 4.79
CA ARG A 365 26.01 10.89 4.82
C ARG A 365 25.63 12.36 4.88
N ARG A 366 24.66 12.73 4.05
CA ARG A 366 24.12 14.10 3.97
C ARG A 366 22.75 14.14 4.61
N ILE A 367 22.65 14.85 5.73
CA ILE A 367 21.49 14.86 6.61
C ILE A 367 20.91 16.27 6.67
N ALA A 368 19.60 16.38 6.62
CA ALA A 368 18.89 17.63 6.85
C ALA A 368 18.01 17.51 8.10
N LEU A 369 18.22 18.39 9.06
CA LEU A 369 17.34 18.63 10.21
C LEU A 369 16.51 19.88 9.89
N VAL A 370 15.18 19.77 9.84
CA VAL A 370 14.28 20.89 9.52
C VAL A 370 13.47 21.23 10.75
N LEU A 371 13.71 22.43 11.28
CA LEU A 371 13.03 22.94 12.48
C LEU A 371 11.71 23.58 12.10
N ALA A 372 10.63 23.21 12.78
CA ALA A 372 9.35 23.85 12.61
C ALA A 372 9.43 25.35 12.93
N ASN A 373 8.79 26.18 12.11
CA ASN A 373 8.66 27.62 12.35
C ASN A 373 7.19 28.04 12.27
N TYR A 374 6.51 27.86 13.38
CA TYR A 374 5.07 28.05 13.49
C TYR A 374 4.70 28.58 14.88
N PRO A 375 4.00 29.73 14.99
CA PRO A 375 3.80 30.74 13.95
C PRO A 375 5.08 31.43 13.48
N VAL A 376 5.01 32.11 12.32
CA VAL A 376 6.17 32.73 11.64
C VAL A 376 6.62 33.99 12.41
N ARG A 377 7.38 33.80 13.49
CA ARG A 377 8.00 34.87 14.29
C ARG A 377 9.31 34.36 14.86
N ASP A 378 10.36 35.21 14.90
CA ASP A 378 11.66 34.85 15.46
C ASP A 378 11.56 34.29 16.89
N GLY A 379 10.71 34.88 17.72
CA GLY A 379 10.47 34.41 19.10
C GLY A 379 9.66 33.11 19.20
N ARG A 380 9.26 32.50 18.07
CA ARG A 380 8.55 31.22 17.99
C ARG A 380 9.26 30.20 17.09
N LEU A 381 10.45 30.53 16.61
CA LEU A 381 11.27 29.62 15.85
C LEU A 381 11.56 28.37 16.68
N ALA A 382 11.41 27.19 16.06
CA ALA A 382 11.56 25.89 16.71
C ALA A 382 10.64 25.68 17.94
N ASN A 383 9.50 26.38 18.00
CA ASN A 383 8.57 26.22 19.11
C ASN A 383 7.78 24.91 18.98
N GLY A 384 7.86 24.05 19.98
CA GLY A 384 7.09 22.83 20.09
C GLY A 384 6.47 22.72 21.48
N VAL A 385 5.12 22.80 21.60
CA VAL A 385 4.46 22.66 22.90
C VAL A 385 4.76 21.28 23.50
N GLY A 386 5.45 21.25 24.62
CA GLY A 386 5.86 20.01 25.30
C GLY A 386 7.15 19.37 24.77
N LEU A 387 7.84 20.01 23.82
CA LEU A 387 9.12 19.54 23.28
C LEU A 387 10.12 20.71 23.27
N ASP A 388 11.27 20.52 23.91
CA ASP A 388 12.43 21.41 23.75
C ASP A 388 13.14 21.07 22.43
N THR A 389 12.62 21.65 21.37
CA THR A 389 13.10 21.38 19.99
C THR A 389 14.56 21.84 19.78
N PRO A 390 15.02 23.02 20.27
CA PRO A 390 16.42 23.42 20.14
C PRO A 390 17.39 22.44 20.81
N SER A 391 17.13 22.07 22.06
CA SER A 391 17.96 21.11 22.79
C SER A 391 17.91 19.70 22.16
N SER A 392 16.74 19.28 21.65
CA SER A 392 16.61 18.04 20.91
C SER A 392 17.44 18.05 19.62
N CYS A 393 17.39 19.14 18.84
CA CYS A 393 18.19 19.30 17.64
C CYS A 393 19.70 19.25 17.95
N LEU A 394 20.14 19.94 19.00
CA LEU A 394 21.53 19.91 19.44
C LEU A 394 21.96 18.50 19.87
N SER A 395 21.11 17.78 20.60
CA SER A 395 21.38 16.39 20.99
C SER A 395 21.55 15.49 19.77
N ILE A 396 20.72 15.65 18.72
CA ILE A 396 20.87 14.93 17.46
C ILE A 396 22.23 15.24 16.81
N LEU A 397 22.64 16.52 16.75
CA LEU A 397 23.94 16.91 16.22
C LEU A 397 25.10 16.30 17.01
N GLN A 398 25.00 16.25 18.34
CA GLN A 398 25.98 15.62 19.21
C GLN A 398 26.08 14.11 18.98
N TRP A 399 24.95 13.41 18.84
CA TRP A 399 24.92 11.98 18.53
C TRP A 399 25.51 11.70 17.15
N LEU A 400 25.17 12.48 16.14
CA LEU A 400 25.75 12.36 14.81
C LEU A 400 27.27 12.52 14.84
N LYS A 401 27.80 13.47 15.62
CA LYS A 401 29.24 13.66 15.81
C LYS A 401 29.88 12.45 16.50
N GLN A 402 29.24 11.93 17.56
CA GLN A 402 29.73 10.77 18.31
C GLN A 402 29.75 9.51 17.47
N THR A 403 28.83 9.36 16.53
CA THR A 403 28.73 8.22 15.61
C THR A 403 29.57 8.38 14.33
N GLY A 404 30.42 9.42 14.24
CA GLY A 404 31.39 9.57 13.15
C GLY A 404 30.90 10.33 11.93
N HIS A 405 29.72 10.99 11.98
CA HIS A 405 29.25 11.84 10.88
C HIS A 405 30.10 13.10 10.77
N ASP A 406 30.32 13.58 9.52
CA ASP A 406 31.08 14.80 9.27
C ASP A 406 30.22 16.04 9.55
N LEU A 407 30.51 16.72 10.65
CA LEU A 407 29.92 18.00 11.02
C LEU A 407 30.85 19.17 10.69
N GLY A 408 31.93 18.98 9.95
CA GLY A 408 32.90 20.03 9.60
C GLY A 408 33.68 20.56 10.79
N SER A 409 34.31 21.71 10.60
CA SER A 409 35.15 22.37 11.61
C SER A 409 34.40 23.38 12.48
N THR A 410 33.15 23.72 12.14
CA THR A 410 32.34 24.67 12.92
C THR A 410 32.01 24.06 14.28
N PRO A 411 32.39 24.71 15.42
CA PRO A 411 32.02 24.22 16.74
C PRO A 411 30.51 24.08 16.89
N LEU A 412 30.07 22.99 17.52
CA LEU A 412 28.67 22.89 17.92
C LEU A 412 28.36 23.89 19.02
N PRO A 413 27.14 24.45 19.05
CA PRO A 413 26.69 25.35 20.12
C PRO A 413 26.72 24.61 21.48
N GLU A 414 26.88 25.39 22.55
CA GLU A 414 26.96 24.85 23.92
C GLU A 414 25.62 24.30 24.43
N ASP A 415 24.53 24.97 24.04
CA ASP A 415 23.16 24.65 24.43
C ASP A 415 22.14 25.00 23.32
N GLY A 416 20.87 24.66 23.53
CA GLY A 416 19.78 24.97 22.60
C GLY A 416 19.61 26.47 22.34
N ASP A 417 19.82 27.31 23.35
CA ASP A 417 19.74 28.77 23.23
C ASP A 417 20.87 29.32 22.35
N ALA A 418 22.08 28.77 22.46
CA ALA A 418 23.19 29.10 21.59
C ALA A 418 22.91 28.71 20.12
N LEU A 419 22.30 27.54 19.90
CA LEU A 419 21.84 27.14 18.56
C LEU A 419 20.82 28.14 18.00
N MET A 420 19.86 28.57 18.83
CA MET A 420 18.87 29.56 18.42
C MET A 420 19.51 30.91 18.10
N ARG A 421 20.46 31.39 18.93
CA ARG A 421 21.20 32.62 18.63
C ARG A 421 21.95 32.55 17.31
N MET A 422 22.58 31.41 16.98
CA MET A 422 23.24 31.21 15.69
C MET A 422 22.25 31.26 14.52
N LEU A 423 21.09 30.61 14.63
CA LEU A 423 20.05 30.65 13.58
C LEU A 423 19.50 32.07 13.38
N LEU A 424 19.29 32.83 14.44
CA LEU A 424 18.76 34.20 14.41
C LEU A 424 19.76 35.24 13.89
N LEU A 425 21.04 34.92 13.81
CA LEU A 425 22.03 35.76 13.11
C LEU A 425 21.84 35.74 11.58
N GLY A 426 21.31 34.64 11.06
CA GLY A 426 20.96 34.48 9.67
C GLY A 426 19.55 34.94 9.35
N ARG A 427 19.20 34.87 8.07
CA ARG A 427 17.84 35.13 7.58
C ARG A 427 16.86 34.07 8.05
N THR A 428 15.69 34.50 8.48
CA THR A 428 14.56 33.67 8.92
C THR A 428 13.33 33.93 8.04
N ASN A 429 12.16 33.45 8.45
CA ASN A 429 10.92 33.74 7.71
C ASN A 429 10.29 35.08 8.07
N THR A 430 10.83 35.82 9.07
CA THR A 430 10.28 37.11 9.44
C THR A 430 10.71 38.20 8.46
N PRO A 431 9.82 39.15 8.07
CA PRO A 431 10.16 40.24 7.16
C PRO A 431 11.35 41.08 7.63
N GLU A 432 11.52 41.28 8.93
CA GLU A 432 12.60 42.06 9.53
C GLU A 432 13.98 41.41 9.32
N SER A 433 14.03 40.13 9.00
CA SER A 433 15.29 39.41 8.78
C SER A 433 15.79 39.46 7.34
N VAL A 434 15.07 40.09 6.40
CA VAL A 434 15.42 40.16 4.96
C VAL A 434 16.83 40.66 4.68
N SER A 435 17.33 41.62 5.50
CA SER A 435 18.71 42.16 5.36
C SER A 435 19.80 41.22 5.88
N ARG A 436 19.45 40.14 6.59
CA ARG A 436 20.41 39.14 7.10
C ARG A 436 20.77 38.13 5.99
N PRO A 437 22.00 37.61 5.98
CA PRO A 437 22.40 36.64 4.97
C PRO A 437 21.63 35.31 5.14
N PRO A 438 21.11 34.72 4.06
CA PRO A 438 20.65 33.31 4.09
C PRO A 438 21.85 32.35 4.17
N LEU A 439 21.61 31.08 4.43
CA LEU A 439 22.63 30.01 4.34
C LEU A 439 23.20 29.96 2.91
N THR A 440 22.34 30.03 1.93
CA THR A 440 22.66 30.03 0.49
C THR A 440 21.43 30.42 -0.32
N HIS A 441 21.59 30.51 -1.64
CA HIS A 441 20.49 30.67 -2.58
C HIS A 441 20.36 29.44 -3.47
N HIS A 442 19.11 29.06 -3.79
CA HIS A 442 18.83 28.07 -4.82
C HIS A 442 18.58 28.80 -6.15
N PRO A 443 19.37 28.52 -7.22
CA PRO A 443 19.22 29.24 -8.49
C PRO A 443 17.82 29.11 -9.08
N VAL A 444 17.27 30.21 -9.58
CA VAL A 444 15.92 30.22 -10.19
C VAL A 444 15.86 29.29 -11.39
N GLU A 445 16.90 29.27 -12.21
CA GLU A 445 16.98 28.42 -13.41
C GLU A 445 16.87 26.93 -13.07
N ALA A 446 17.56 26.48 -12.00
CA ALA A 446 17.51 25.08 -11.56
C ALA A 446 16.13 24.70 -11.01
N TYR A 447 15.50 25.65 -10.30
CA TYR A 447 14.15 25.46 -9.80
C TYR A 447 13.10 25.45 -10.93
N SER A 448 13.19 26.40 -11.88
CA SER A 448 12.27 26.53 -13.02
C SER A 448 12.35 25.33 -13.96
N ALA A 449 13.54 24.74 -14.14
CA ALA A 449 13.69 23.51 -14.91
C ALA A 449 12.88 22.36 -14.28
N TRP A 450 13.04 22.13 -12.97
CA TRP A 450 12.23 21.14 -12.25
C TRP A 450 10.73 21.47 -12.24
N TRP A 451 10.39 22.75 -12.04
CA TRP A 451 9.01 23.22 -12.08
C TRP A 451 8.32 22.87 -13.40
N GLY A 452 9.05 23.02 -14.52
CA GLY A 452 8.56 22.69 -15.86
C GLY A 452 8.25 21.19 -16.05
N GLU A 453 8.88 20.29 -15.28
CA GLU A 453 8.66 18.83 -15.34
C GLU A 453 7.45 18.38 -14.53
N LEU A 454 6.92 19.22 -13.65
CA LEU A 454 5.75 18.88 -12.87
C LEU A 454 4.49 18.79 -13.74
N ALA A 455 3.58 17.90 -13.36
CA ALA A 455 2.28 17.82 -14.01
C ALA A 455 1.51 19.14 -13.86
N GLU A 456 0.71 19.48 -14.85
CA GLU A 456 -0.11 20.68 -14.83
C GLU A 456 -1.07 20.72 -13.64
N THR A 457 -1.64 19.57 -13.28
CA THR A 457 -2.49 19.39 -12.09
C THR A 457 -1.83 19.81 -10.78
N ALA A 458 -0.50 19.65 -10.67
CA ALA A 458 0.26 20.11 -9.51
C ALA A 458 0.66 21.59 -9.63
N ARG A 459 0.99 22.07 -10.85
CA ARG A 459 1.45 23.45 -11.09
C ARG A 459 0.33 24.48 -11.04
N GLN A 460 -0.80 24.17 -11.66
CA GLN A 460 -1.88 25.13 -11.86
C GLN A 460 -2.33 25.82 -10.56
N PRO A 461 -2.65 25.13 -9.45
CA PRO A 461 -3.07 25.80 -8.21
C PRO A 461 -1.99 26.71 -7.62
N ILE A 462 -0.72 26.34 -7.78
CA ILE A 462 0.41 27.11 -7.28
C ILE A 462 0.61 28.36 -8.15
N GLN A 463 0.57 28.20 -9.47
CA GLN A 463 0.70 29.30 -10.44
C GLN A 463 -0.44 30.31 -10.34
N GLU A 464 -1.68 29.85 -10.17
CA GLU A 464 -2.85 30.72 -9.96
C GLU A 464 -2.71 31.57 -8.68
N ARG A 465 -2.10 31.00 -7.62
CA ARG A 465 -1.96 31.68 -6.33
C ARG A 465 -0.71 32.56 -6.24
N TRP A 466 0.44 32.10 -6.78
CA TRP A 466 1.75 32.71 -6.55
C TRP A 466 2.46 33.20 -7.82
N GLY A 467 1.87 32.98 -9.01
CA GLY A 467 2.49 33.30 -10.29
C GLY A 467 3.55 32.29 -10.74
N ASP A 468 4.41 32.73 -11.65
CA ASP A 468 5.52 31.91 -12.16
C ASP A 468 6.78 32.06 -11.28
N PRO A 469 7.69 31.08 -11.26
CA PRO A 469 8.91 31.13 -10.46
C PRO A 469 9.77 32.36 -10.68
N GLU A 470 9.88 32.82 -11.92
CA GLU A 470 10.69 34.00 -12.31
C GLU A 470 10.10 35.30 -11.78
N ALA A 471 8.80 35.35 -11.57
CA ALA A 471 8.08 36.51 -11.05
C ALA A 471 7.82 36.43 -9.53
N ALA A 472 8.28 35.37 -8.87
CA ALA A 472 8.04 35.15 -7.44
C ALA A 472 8.62 36.31 -6.60
N ILE A 473 7.77 36.86 -5.73
CA ILE A 473 8.14 38.03 -4.86
C ILE A 473 9.00 37.61 -3.66
N ASP A 474 9.10 36.35 -3.38
CA ASP A 474 9.80 35.75 -2.24
C ASP A 474 11.20 35.22 -2.59
N ARG A 475 11.77 35.69 -3.72
CA ARG A 475 13.14 35.43 -4.16
C ARG A 475 14.01 36.67 -4.11
N ASP A 476 15.31 36.46 -4.01
CA ASP A 476 16.35 37.45 -4.17
C ASP A 476 16.85 37.51 -5.65
N PRO A 477 17.67 38.49 -6.06
CA PRO A 477 18.30 38.49 -7.38
C PRO A 477 19.16 37.22 -7.64
N GLU A 478 19.77 36.66 -6.60
CA GLU A 478 20.63 35.46 -6.65
C GLU A 478 19.85 34.14 -6.67
N GLY A 479 18.52 34.16 -6.39
CA GLY A 479 17.67 33.00 -6.35
C GLY A 479 16.78 32.91 -5.11
N PHE A 480 16.26 31.72 -4.85
CA PHE A 480 15.43 31.46 -3.66
C PHE A 480 16.32 31.31 -2.42
N PRO A 481 16.15 32.12 -1.37
CA PRO A 481 16.96 32.02 -0.16
C PRO A 481 16.65 30.74 0.64
N VAL A 482 17.70 30.05 1.09
CA VAL A 482 17.64 28.89 1.98
C VAL A 482 18.06 29.33 3.38
N HIS A 483 17.20 29.10 4.37
CA HIS A 483 17.42 29.60 5.73
C HIS A 483 17.92 28.50 6.66
N GLY A 484 19.03 28.72 7.35
CA GLY A 484 19.57 27.76 8.31
C GLY A 484 21.07 27.86 8.52
N LEU A 485 21.62 26.77 9.04
CA LEU A 485 23.05 26.60 9.35
C LEU A 485 23.58 25.34 8.67
N ARG A 486 24.91 25.31 8.43
CA ARG A 486 25.59 24.13 7.90
C ARG A 486 26.68 23.68 8.87
N PHE A 487 26.68 22.41 9.19
CA PHE A 487 27.72 21.70 9.92
C PHE A 487 28.22 20.57 9.02
N GLY A 488 29.28 20.81 8.26
CA GLY A 488 29.82 19.83 7.31
C GLY A 488 28.76 19.29 6.33
N ASN A 489 28.50 17.99 6.42
CA ASN A 489 27.48 17.27 5.65
C ASN A 489 26.06 17.32 6.25
N VAL A 490 25.90 17.96 7.41
CA VAL A 490 24.61 18.13 8.09
C VAL A 490 24.15 19.57 7.96
N VAL A 491 22.88 19.78 7.62
CA VAL A 491 22.26 21.11 7.62
C VAL A 491 21.12 21.17 8.62
N VAL A 492 21.01 22.30 9.33
CA VAL A 492 19.89 22.63 10.21
C VAL A 492 19.13 23.75 9.57
N LEU A 493 17.95 23.49 9.04
CA LEU A 493 17.16 24.43 8.28
C LEU A 493 15.92 24.89 9.05
N ILE A 494 15.51 26.11 8.77
CA ILE A 494 14.22 26.64 9.20
C ILE A 494 13.18 26.23 8.16
N GLN A 495 12.10 25.56 8.58
CA GLN A 495 11.01 25.22 7.65
C GLN A 495 10.42 26.51 7.08
N PRO A 496 10.30 26.65 5.74
CA PRO A 496 9.76 27.86 5.14
C PRO A 496 8.30 28.11 5.56
N ASP A 497 7.89 29.36 5.53
CA ASP A 497 6.47 29.70 5.73
C ASP A 497 5.61 29.27 4.54
N ARG A 498 4.31 29.19 4.77
CA ARG A 498 3.34 28.79 3.76
C ARG A 498 2.79 29.97 2.94
N GLY A 499 3.39 31.14 3.08
CA GLY A 499 3.03 32.32 2.28
C GLY A 499 1.68 32.95 2.65
N TYR A 500 1.18 32.78 3.86
CA TYR A 500 -0.03 33.42 4.35
C TYR A 500 0.29 34.73 5.08
N ASP A 501 -0.74 35.55 5.24
CA ASP A 501 -0.67 36.77 6.05
C ASP A 501 -0.38 36.39 7.51
N PRO A 502 0.70 36.88 8.14
CA PRO A 502 1.03 36.62 9.54
C PRO A 502 -0.10 36.88 10.54
N ASP A 503 -1.03 37.76 10.18
CA ASP A 503 -2.17 38.13 11.01
C ASP A 503 -3.38 37.19 10.85
N GLN A 504 -3.36 36.29 9.84
CA GLN A 504 -4.42 35.31 9.60
C GLN A 504 -4.04 33.90 10.03
N ILE A 505 -4.03 33.65 11.33
CA ILE A 505 -3.72 32.33 11.94
C ILE A 505 -4.56 31.19 11.37
N ARG A 506 -5.73 31.46 10.80
CA ARG A 506 -6.64 30.44 10.21
C ARG A 506 -6.05 29.73 9.00
N ASP A 507 -5.15 30.37 8.24
CA ASP A 507 -4.62 29.82 6.99
C ASP A 507 -3.45 28.85 7.22
N LEU A 508 -2.91 28.82 8.44
CA LEU A 508 -1.74 28.01 8.81
C LEU A 508 -1.92 26.51 8.59
N HIS A 509 -3.12 26.00 8.85
CA HIS A 509 -3.49 24.62 8.68
C HIS A 509 -4.45 24.41 7.51
N SER A 510 -4.59 25.41 6.62
CA SER A 510 -5.46 25.27 5.46
C SER A 510 -4.97 24.13 4.55
N PRO A 511 -5.76 23.08 4.33
CA PRO A 511 -5.40 22.02 3.40
C PRO A 511 -5.50 22.44 1.94
N ASP A 512 -6.07 23.64 1.67
CA ASP A 512 -6.31 24.15 0.33
C ASP A 512 -5.27 25.20 -0.11
N LEU A 513 -4.42 25.71 0.82
CA LEU A 513 -3.41 26.70 0.50
C LEU A 513 -2.19 26.04 -0.17
N PRO A 514 -1.96 26.29 -1.49
CA PRO A 514 -0.79 25.74 -2.16
C PRO A 514 0.51 26.36 -1.62
N PRO A 515 1.62 25.61 -1.58
CA PRO A 515 2.90 26.12 -1.10
C PRO A 515 3.46 27.17 -2.04
N PRO A 516 4.10 28.26 -1.51
CA PRO A 516 4.77 29.24 -2.34
C PRO A 516 6.07 28.67 -2.95
N HIS A 517 6.61 29.36 -3.97
CA HIS A 517 7.81 28.92 -4.67
C HIS A 517 9.02 28.76 -3.75
N ARG A 518 9.23 29.67 -2.79
CA ARG A 518 10.31 29.55 -1.81
C ARG A 518 10.21 28.29 -0.97
N TYR A 519 8.98 27.88 -0.58
CA TYR A 519 8.77 26.64 0.15
C TYR A 519 9.25 25.43 -0.65
N LEU A 520 8.79 25.32 -1.89
CA LEU A 520 9.19 24.25 -2.80
C LEU A 520 10.67 24.29 -3.17
N ALA A 521 11.22 25.50 -3.38
CA ALA A 521 12.61 25.70 -3.76
C ALA A 521 13.58 25.22 -2.67
N GLN A 522 13.29 25.45 -1.38
CA GLN A 522 14.14 24.94 -0.29
C GLN A 522 14.20 23.42 -0.26
N TYR A 523 13.06 22.73 -0.43
CA TYR A 523 13.05 21.26 -0.50
C TYR A 523 13.66 20.74 -1.81
N HIS A 524 13.50 21.46 -2.92
CA HIS A 524 14.20 21.12 -4.17
C HIS A 524 15.71 21.29 -4.02
N TRP A 525 16.19 22.35 -3.33
CA TRP A 525 17.59 22.53 -3.00
C TRP A 525 18.16 21.38 -2.16
N LEU A 526 17.40 20.87 -1.19
CA LEU A 526 17.80 19.69 -0.40
C LEU A 526 18.05 18.48 -1.29
N ARG A 527 17.20 18.24 -2.29
CA ARG A 527 17.34 17.12 -3.24
C ARG A 527 18.48 17.32 -4.24
N GLN A 528 18.50 18.50 -4.87
CA GLN A 528 19.36 18.76 -6.03
C GLN A 528 20.78 19.20 -5.63
N SER A 529 20.89 20.14 -4.71
CA SER A 529 22.16 20.81 -4.38
C SER A 529 22.83 20.19 -3.15
N HIS A 530 22.11 20.04 -2.06
CA HIS A 530 22.62 19.36 -0.86
C HIS A 530 22.69 17.84 -1.05
N ARG A 531 21.84 17.27 -1.91
CA ARG A 531 21.72 15.81 -2.14
C ARG A 531 21.46 15.06 -0.84
N THR A 532 20.48 15.53 -0.10
CA THR A 532 20.05 14.98 1.19
C THR A 532 19.66 13.50 1.04
N GLN A 533 20.25 12.65 1.85
CA GLN A 533 19.94 11.22 1.88
C GLN A 533 18.88 10.87 2.92
N VAL A 534 18.78 11.65 3.99
CA VAL A 534 17.73 11.53 4.99
C VAL A 534 17.34 12.91 5.51
N LEU A 535 16.03 13.10 5.69
CA LEU A 535 15.45 14.34 6.21
C LEU A 535 14.74 14.04 7.53
N VAL A 536 15.00 14.84 8.54
CA VAL A 536 14.34 14.76 9.86
C VAL A 536 13.65 16.08 10.14
N HIS A 537 12.33 16.09 10.21
CA HIS A 537 11.59 17.21 10.75
C HIS A 537 11.66 17.15 12.28
N VAL A 538 12.25 18.20 12.89
CA VAL A 538 12.45 18.28 14.33
C VAL A 538 11.44 19.26 14.92
N GLY A 539 10.43 18.75 15.59
CA GLY A 539 9.34 19.52 16.16
C GLY A 539 8.16 18.66 16.57
N LYS A 540 7.13 19.27 17.15
CA LYS A 540 5.88 18.56 17.48
C LYS A 540 5.13 18.14 16.21
N HIS A 541 5.08 19.02 15.24
CA HIS A 541 4.60 18.83 13.88
C HIS A 541 5.27 19.90 12.98
N GLY A 542 5.24 19.70 11.67
CA GLY A 542 5.70 20.67 10.68
C GLY A 542 4.54 21.30 9.92
N SER A 543 4.81 21.78 8.72
CA SER A 543 3.78 22.29 7.80
C SER A 543 3.65 21.47 6.52
N ALA A 544 4.53 20.49 6.28
CA ALA A 544 4.49 19.63 5.10
C ALA A 544 3.25 18.74 5.05
N GLU A 545 2.81 18.22 6.19
CA GLU A 545 1.63 17.39 6.34
C GLU A 545 0.30 18.13 6.11
N TRP A 546 0.32 19.46 6.16
CA TRP A 546 -0.84 20.33 5.90
C TRP A 546 -0.91 20.83 4.46
N LEU A 547 0.02 20.43 3.60
CA LEU A 547 0.00 20.79 2.19
C LEU A 547 -1.16 20.13 1.45
N PRO A 548 -1.71 20.79 0.40
CA PRO A 548 -2.82 20.26 -0.38
C PRO A 548 -2.56 18.86 -0.92
N GLY A 549 -3.58 18.03 -0.92
CA GLY A 549 -3.51 16.68 -1.46
C GLY A 549 -4.51 15.73 -0.85
N LYS A 550 -4.24 14.43 -1.02
CA LYS A 550 -5.04 13.35 -0.44
C LYS A 550 -4.72 13.17 1.05
N GLY A 551 -5.72 12.77 1.81
CA GLY A 551 -5.55 12.50 3.24
C GLY A 551 -4.62 11.29 3.52
N VAL A 552 -4.65 10.27 2.67
CA VAL A 552 -3.83 9.05 2.75
C VAL A 552 -3.64 8.44 1.37
N GLY A 553 -2.56 7.70 1.17
CA GLY A 553 -2.26 7.11 -0.14
C GLY A 553 -2.04 8.19 -1.20
N LEU A 554 -1.02 9.01 -0.98
CA LEU A 554 -0.72 10.22 -1.75
C LEU A 554 -0.43 9.92 -3.23
N SER A 555 -0.90 10.79 -4.12
CA SER A 555 -0.48 10.82 -5.53
C SER A 555 0.78 11.70 -5.70
N ARG A 556 1.41 11.63 -6.88
CA ARG A 556 2.58 12.46 -7.19
C ARG A 556 2.30 13.97 -7.12
N ASP A 557 1.05 14.37 -7.28
CA ASP A 557 0.62 15.77 -7.35
C ASP A 557 0.26 16.34 -5.96
N CYS A 558 0.27 15.50 -4.92
CA CYS A 558 0.05 15.96 -3.54
C CYS A 558 1.21 16.82 -3.05
N GLY A 559 0.92 17.90 -2.36
CA GLY A 559 1.93 18.84 -1.83
C GLY A 559 3.03 18.17 -1.02
N PRO A 560 2.74 17.25 -0.06
CA PRO A 560 3.79 16.52 0.65
C PRO A 560 4.73 15.74 -0.27
N GLN A 561 4.22 15.21 -1.39
CA GLN A 561 5.05 14.49 -2.36
C GLN A 561 5.92 15.43 -3.21
N LEU A 562 5.44 16.64 -3.51
CA LEU A 562 6.25 17.64 -4.23
C LEU A 562 7.46 18.07 -3.41
N VAL A 563 7.35 18.11 -2.08
CA VAL A 563 8.45 18.51 -1.20
C VAL A 563 9.37 17.35 -0.84
N LEU A 564 8.85 16.22 -0.39
CA LEU A 564 9.65 15.11 0.12
C LEU A 564 10.14 14.17 -0.98
N ASP A 565 9.35 14.00 -2.05
CA ASP A 565 9.57 13.03 -3.11
C ASP A 565 9.91 11.63 -2.53
N ALA A 566 11.05 11.06 -2.92
CA ALA A 566 11.50 9.73 -2.48
C ALA A 566 12.61 9.77 -1.41
N ILE A 567 12.85 10.90 -0.75
CA ILE A 567 13.83 10.99 0.34
C ILE A 567 13.33 10.18 1.55
N PRO A 568 14.15 9.34 2.20
CA PRO A 568 13.90 8.79 3.52
C PRO A 568 13.66 9.92 4.55
N HIS A 569 12.52 9.86 5.32
CA HIS A 569 12.14 10.88 6.30
C HIS A 569 11.35 10.28 7.47
#